data_3bbb7bae70b84d81cf62e5958859d9eb
#
_entry.id   3bbb7bae70b84d81cf62e5958859d9eb
#
_cell.length_a   1.000
_cell.length_b   1.000
_cell.length_c   1.000
_cell.angle_alpha   90.00
_cell.angle_beta   90.00
_cell.angle_gamma   90.00
#
_symmetry.space_group_name_H-M   'P 1'
#
loop_
_entity.id
_entity.type
_entity.pdbx_description
1 polymer ?
#
loop_
_entity_poly.entity_id
_entity_poly.type
_entity_poly.pdbx_seq_one_letter_code
_entity_poly.pdbx_strand_id
1 'polypeptide(L)'
;MKEYRLRVKEKIMKADLATIRREYTKGGLKRSDLPDNPLVLFTKWLQEAIDAEVNEPTAMLVGTVSPEGKPAIRTVLLKDLHDGKFIFYTNYGSRKGKHLAHNPSISISFVWHELERQIHIEGIAAKVSPQESDEYFRKRPYKSRIGARISPQSEPIESRIQLIRDFVKETTRWIGKR
;
A
#
# COMPACT_ATOMS: atom_id res chain seq x y z
N MET A 1 -2.05 10.11 -31.00
CA MET A 1 -1.74 9.52 -29.68
C MET A 1 -0.35 10.01 -29.29
N LYS A 2 -0.17 10.63 -28.11
CA LYS A 2 1.15 11.09 -27.63
C LYS A 2 1.85 9.93 -26.94
N GLU A 3 3.13 9.72 -27.26
CA GLU A 3 3.96 8.63 -26.73
C GLU A 3 4.88 9.16 -25.64
N TYR A 4 4.91 8.47 -24.49
CA TYR A 4 5.86 8.75 -23.41
C TYR A 4 6.88 7.63 -23.31
N ARG A 5 8.17 7.97 -23.30
CA ARG A 5 9.27 7.00 -23.20
C ARG A 5 10.01 7.12 -21.87
N LEU A 6 10.03 6.03 -21.12
CA LEU A 6 10.94 5.87 -19.99
C LEU A 6 12.23 5.21 -20.51
N ARG A 7 13.38 5.90 -20.40
CA ARG A 7 14.67 5.32 -20.77
C ARG A 7 15.14 4.34 -19.69
N VAL A 8 15.18 3.06 -20.02
CA VAL A 8 15.78 1.98 -19.23
C VAL A 8 16.96 1.41 -20.01
N LYS A 9 18.07 1.11 -19.32
CA LYS A 9 19.37 0.83 -19.97
C LYS A 9 19.50 -0.49 -20.73
N GLU A 10 18.56 -1.46 -20.62
CA GLU A 10 18.69 -2.76 -21.30
C GLU A 10 17.35 -3.29 -21.84
N LYS A 11 17.43 -3.95 -23.01
CA LYS A 11 16.31 -4.66 -23.63
C LYS A 11 16.35 -6.12 -23.15
N ILE A 12 15.59 -6.44 -22.11
CA ILE A 12 15.62 -7.76 -21.46
C ILE A 12 14.54 -8.70 -22.03
N MET A 13 13.52 -8.21 -22.77
CA MET A 13 12.37 -9.01 -23.18
C MET A 13 12.38 -9.34 -24.68
N LYS A 14 12.07 -10.62 -24.99
CA LYS A 14 11.81 -11.10 -26.36
C LYS A 14 10.33 -11.08 -26.75
N ALA A 15 9.42 -10.89 -25.79
CA ALA A 15 7.99 -10.87 -26.04
C ALA A 15 7.52 -9.60 -26.74
N ASP A 16 6.64 -9.71 -27.71
CA ASP A 16 5.93 -8.57 -28.30
C ASP A 16 4.79 -8.15 -27.34
N LEU A 17 5.06 -7.12 -26.56
CA LEU A 17 4.10 -6.62 -25.56
C LEU A 17 2.83 -6.03 -26.19
N ALA A 18 2.89 -5.61 -27.45
CA ALA A 18 1.74 -5.04 -28.15
C ALA A 18 0.64 -6.07 -28.44
N THR A 19 1.01 -7.35 -28.53
CA THR A 19 0.08 -8.45 -28.77
C THR A 19 -0.55 -9.01 -27.50
N ILE A 20 -0.01 -8.66 -26.32
CA ILE A 20 -0.54 -9.13 -25.04
C ILE A 20 -1.74 -8.26 -24.67
N ARG A 21 -2.92 -8.69 -25.06
CA ARG A 21 -4.20 -8.03 -24.78
C ARG A 21 -5.19 -9.01 -24.19
N ARG A 22 -6.05 -8.52 -23.32
CA ARG A 22 -7.20 -9.23 -22.80
C ARG A 22 -8.44 -8.35 -22.96
N GLU A 23 -9.52 -8.91 -23.42
CA GLU A 23 -10.81 -8.22 -23.46
C GLU A 23 -11.43 -8.20 -22.05
N TYR A 24 -12.01 -7.07 -21.68
CA TYR A 24 -12.77 -6.93 -20.46
C TYR A 24 -14.18 -7.46 -20.65
N THR A 25 -14.62 -8.40 -19.80
CA THR A 25 -15.88 -9.14 -19.95
C THR A 25 -16.82 -9.01 -18.75
N LYS A 26 -16.35 -8.40 -17.64
CA LYS A 26 -17.10 -8.33 -16.37
C LYS A 26 -18.20 -7.25 -16.34
N GLY A 27 -18.60 -6.73 -17.49
CA GLY A 27 -19.60 -5.67 -17.61
C GLY A 27 -19.03 -4.28 -17.32
N GLY A 28 -19.72 -3.25 -17.77
CA GLY A 28 -19.33 -1.86 -17.59
C GLY A 28 -20.02 -1.25 -16.38
N LEU A 29 -19.45 -0.15 -15.88
CA LEU A 29 -20.05 0.72 -14.86
C LEU A 29 -21.07 1.64 -15.56
N LYS A 30 -22.35 1.52 -15.18
CA LYS A 30 -23.42 2.40 -15.68
C LYS A 30 -23.63 3.56 -14.73
N ARG A 31 -24.10 4.70 -15.25
CA ARG A 31 -24.41 5.88 -14.43
C ARG A 31 -25.48 5.59 -13.35
N SER A 32 -26.42 4.71 -13.66
CA SER A 32 -27.43 4.23 -12.72
C SER A 32 -26.86 3.47 -11.51
N ASP A 33 -25.64 2.96 -11.63
CA ASP A 33 -24.99 2.14 -10.59
C ASP A 33 -24.13 2.99 -9.64
N LEU A 34 -24.03 4.29 -9.93
CA LEU A 34 -23.22 5.23 -9.15
C LEU A 34 -24.02 5.83 -8.01
N PRO A 35 -23.69 5.54 -6.75
CA PRO A 35 -24.26 6.25 -5.61
C PRO A 35 -23.73 7.70 -5.53
N ASP A 36 -24.47 8.59 -4.88
CA ASP A 36 -24.03 9.98 -4.66
C ASP A 36 -22.73 10.07 -3.88
N ASN A 37 -22.52 9.14 -2.93
CA ASN A 37 -21.27 9.04 -2.19
C ASN A 37 -20.39 7.93 -2.78
N PRO A 38 -19.23 8.25 -3.37
CA PRO A 38 -18.33 7.28 -3.98
C PRO A 38 -17.76 6.25 -2.98
N LEU A 39 -17.73 6.55 -1.68
CA LEU A 39 -17.28 5.61 -0.66
C LEU A 39 -18.24 4.42 -0.50
N VAL A 40 -19.52 4.61 -0.79
CA VAL A 40 -20.51 3.52 -0.80
C VAL A 40 -20.14 2.50 -1.90
N LEU A 41 -19.80 2.99 -3.08
CA LEU A 41 -19.35 2.13 -4.19
C LEU A 41 -18.02 1.46 -3.87
N PHE A 42 -17.07 2.19 -3.29
CA PHE A 42 -15.79 1.63 -2.86
C PHE A 42 -16.00 0.48 -1.87
N THR A 43 -16.80 0.70 -0.83
CA THR A 43 -17.06 -0.32 0.21
C THR A 43 -17.72 -1.56 -0.40
N LYS A 44 -18.71 -1.37 -1.29
CA LYS A 44 -19.35 -2.46 -2.02
C LYS A 44 -18.32 -3.25 -2.84
N TRP A 45 -17.49 -2.58 -3.63
CA TRP A 45 -16.49 -3.23 -4.47
C TRP A 45 -15.39 -3.92 -3.68
N LEU A 46 -14.97 -3.34 -2.55
CA LEU A 46 -14.02 -4.00 -1.65
C LEU A 46 -14.61 -5.29 -1.07
N GLN A 47 -15.89 -5.26 -0.64
CA GLN A 47 -16.56 -6.47 -0.15
C GLN A 47 -16.65 -7.52 -1.25
N GLU A 48 -17.05 -7.15 -2.46
CA GLU A 48 -17.09 -8.07 -3.61
C GLU A 48 -15.70 -8.64 -3.94
N ALA A 49 -14.63 -7.88 -3.75
CA ALA A 49 -13.26 -8.36 -3.92
C ALA A 49 -12.86 -9.37 -2.82
N ILE A 50 -13.33 -9.15 -1.59
CA ILE A 50 -13.13 -10.09 -0.48
C ILE A 50 -13.89 -11.39 -0.73
N ASP A 51 -15.17 -11.28 -1.11
CA ASP A 51 -16.06 -12.42 -1.34
C ASP A 51 -15.62 -13.27 -2.56
N ALA A 52 -15.00 -12.62 -3.56
CA ALA A 52 -14.41 -13.28 -4.71
C ALA A 52 -13.00 -13.83 -4.45
N GLU A 53 -12.52 -13.78 -3.21
CA GLU A 53 -11.18 -14.25 -2.80
C GLU A 53 -10.05 -13.69 -3.67
N VAL A 54 -10.19 -12.40 -4.10
CA VAL A 54 -9.11 -11.71 -4.82
C VAL A 54 -7.85 -11.72 -3.96
N ASN A 55 -6.71 -12.00 -4.58
CA ASN A 55 -5.44 -12.03 -3.85
C ASN A 55 -5.12 -10.64 -3.25
N GLU A 56 -4.98 -10.58 -1.92
CA GLU A 56 -4.68 -9.34 -1.18
C GLU A 56 -5.66 -8.19 -1.50
N PRO A 57 -6.99 -8.35 -1.30
CA PRO A 57 -7.99 -7.36 -1.74
C PRO A 57 -7.81 -5.98 -1.09
N THR A 58 -7.13 -5.91 0.04
CA THR A 58 -6.80 -4.66 0.75
C THR A 58 -5.47 -4.04 0.31
N ALA A 59 -4.74 -4.69 -0.61
CA ALA A 59 -3.49 -4.13 -1.13
C ALA A 59 -3.78 -2.91 -2.00
N MET A 60 -3.05 -1.82 -1.73
CA MET A 60 -3.15 -0.58 -2.49
C MET A 60 -1.78 -0.05 -2.85
N LEU A 61 -1.66 0.51 -4.04
CA LEU A 61 -0.50 1.26 -4.48
C LEU A 61 -0.57 2.66 -3.89
N VAL A 62 0.48 3.08 -3.20
CA VAL A 62 0.56 4.42 -2.60
C VAL A 62 1.66 5.21 -3.29
N GLY A 63 1.26 6.29 -3.96
CA GLY A 63 2.13 7.29 -4.55
C GLY A 63 2.47 8.40 -3.56
N THR A 64 3.73 8.79 -3.47
CA THR A 64 4.22 9.92 -2.67
C THR A 64 5.33 10.64 -3.45
N VAL A 65 5.61 11.90 -3.10
CA VAL A 65 6.62 12.71 -3.78
C VAL A 65 7.71 13.11 -2.78
N SER A 66 8.97 12.97 -3.19
CA SER A 66 10.12 13.40 -2.38
C SER A 66 10.23 14.92 -2.32
N PRO A 67 11.05 15.49 -1.40
CA PRO A 67 11.36 16.93 -1.39
C PRO A 67 11.87 17.48 -2.73
N GLU A 68 12.58 16.63 -3.51
CA GLU A 68 13.12 16.99 -4.83
C GLU A 68 12.09 16.79 -5.97
N GLY A 69 10.82 16.59 -5.66
CA GLY A 69 9.74 16.40 -6.65
C GLY A 69 9.72 15.01 -7.31
N LYS A 70 10.50 14.03 -6.82
CA LYS A 70 10.56 12.69 -7.43
C LYS A 70 9.42 11.81 -6.91
N PRO A 71 8.54 11.30 -7.78
CA PRO A 71 7.48 10.38 -7.38
C PRO A 71 8.05 9.01 -7.01
N ALA A 72 7.40 8.36 -6.06
CA ALA A 72 7.69 6.99 -5.66
C ALA A 72 6.41 6.25 -5.31
N ILE A 73 6.32 5.01 -5.76
CA ILE A 73 5.15 4.12 -5.55
C ILE A 73 5.57 2.88 -4.76
N ARG A 74 4.69 2.35 -3.92
CA ARG A 74 4.83 1.06 -3.21
C ARG A 74 3.48 0.51 -2.83
N THR A 75 3.42 -0.79 -2.61
CA THR A 75 2.23 -1.44 -2.05
C THR A 75 2.21 -1.26 -0.53
N VAL A 76 1.03 -0.94 0.00
CA VAL A 76 0.68 -1.02 1.42
C VAL A 76 -0.71 -1.64 1.56
N LEU A 77 -1.11 -2.05 2.76
CA LEU A 77 -2.43 -2.63 3.00
C LEU A 77 -3.35 -1.60 3.65
N LEU A 78 -4.55 -1.43 3.11
CA LEU A 78 -5.64 -0.76 3.81
C LEU A 78 -5.97 -1.54 5.08
N LYS A 79 -6.08 -0.86 6.20
CA LYS A 79 -6.34 -1.49 7.51
C LYS A 79 -7.67 -1.08 8.10
N ASP A 80 -8.17 0.07 7.70
CA ASP A 80 -9.48 0.55 8.11
C ASP A 80 -10.02 1.60 7.14
N LEU A 81 -11.33 1.79 7.15
CA LEU A 81 -12.05 2.85 6.44
C LEU A 81 -13.17 3.36 7.34
N HIS A 82 -12.97 4.52 7.94
CA HIS A 82 -14.02 5.18 8.73
C HIS A 82 -13.94 6.70 8.54
N ASP A 83 -15.05 7.39 8.69
CA ASP A 83 -15.17 8.85 8.50
C ASP A 83 -14.62 9.35 7.16
N GLY A 84 -14.73 8.54 6.11
CA GLY A 84 -14.18 8.87 4.80
C GLY A 84 -12.66 8.80 4.71
N LYS A 85 -11.97 8.22 5.69
CA LYS A 85 -10.51 8.14 5.77
C LYS A 85 -10.02 6.73 5.49
N PHE A 86 -9.08 6.61 4.56
CA PHE A 86 -8.37 5.37 4.24
C PHE A 86 -7.16 5.23 5.16
N ILE A 87 -7.19 4.25 6.07
CA ILE A 87 -6.17 4.10 7.11
C ILE A 87 -5.18 3.00 6.75
N PHE A 88 -3.91 3.34 6.78
CA PHE A 88 -2.81 2.40 6.67
C PHE A 88 -1.71 2.73 7.67
N TYR A 89 -0.96 1.72 8.08
CA TYR A 89 0.11 1.90 9.04
C TYR A 89 1.47 1.67 8.41
N THR A 90 2.41 2.54 8.73
CA THR A 90 3.77 2.50 8.20
C THR A 90 4.77 3.02 9.23
N ASN A 91 6.06 2.72 9.02
CA ASN A 91 7.13 3.35 9.80
C ASN A 91 7.30 4.81 9.32
N TYR A 92 7.18 5.76 10.23
CA TYR A 92 7.35 7.20 9.93
C TYR A 92 8.78 7.54 9.49
N GLY A 93 9.80 6.79 9.92
CA GLY A 93 11.18 6.92 9.46
C GLY A 93 11.44 6.35 8.04
N SER A 94 10.48 5.59 7.47
CA SER A 94 10.62 5.06 6.11
C SER A 94 10.62 6.15 5.06
N ARG A 95 11.09 5.82 3.83
CA ARG A 95 11.11 6.76 2.70
C ARG A 95 9.74 7.41 2.46
N LYS A 96 8.64 6.63 2.49
CA LYS A 96 7.29 7.18 2.32
C LYS A 96 6.87 8.06 3.50
N GLY A 97 7.25 7.72 4.72
CA GLY A 97 6.98 8.54 5.91
C GLY A 97 7.68 9.89 5.82
N LYS A 98 8.96 9.91 5.41
CA LYS A 98 9.73 11.14 5.16
C LYS A 98 9.12 11.99 4.04
N HIS A 99 8.66 11.35 2.93
CA HIS A 99 7.96 12.05 1.85
C HIS A 99 6.69 12.74 2.35
N LEU A 100 5.81 12.00 3.05
CA LEU A 100 4.54 12.51 3.56
C LEU A 100 4.71 13.57 4.66
N ALA A 101 5.80 13.54 5.43
CA ALA A 101 6.12 14.59 6.39
C ALA A 101 6.50 15.91 5.70
N HIS A 102 7.08 15.86 4.50
CA HIS A 102 7.44 17.03 3.69
C HIS A 102 6.28 17.50 2.80
N ASN A 103 5.65 16.56 2.10
CA ASN A 103 4.51 16.82 1.22
C ASN A 103 3.41 15.78 1.51
N PRO A 104 2.30 16.18 2.17
CA PRO A 104 1.26 15.26 2.57
C PRO A 104 0.34 14.81 1.41
N SER A 105 0.51 15.35 0.20
CA SER A 105 -0.26 14.91 -0.96
C SER A 105 0.02 13.44 -1.27
N ILE A 106 -1.04 12.66 -1.44
CA ILE A 106 -0.99 11.23 -1.62
C ILE A 106 -1.91 10.79 -2.75
N SER A 107 -1.49 9.78 -3.47
CA SER A 107 -2.32 9.08 -4.45
C SER A 107 -2.39 7.61 -4.07
N ILE A 108 -3.58 7.05 -4.11
CA ILE A 108 -3.86 5.64 -3.76
C ILE A 108 -4.54 4.99 -4.96
N SER A 109 -4.13 3.77 -5.31
CA SER A 109 -4.83 2.97 -6.31
C SER A 109 -5.04 1.54 -5.84
N PHE A 110 -6.26 1.04 -5.99
CA PHE A 110 -6.61 -0.37 -5.89
C PHE A 110 -6.77 -0.94 -7.29
N VAL A 111 -6.27 -2.15 -7.51
CA VAL A 111 -6.39 -2.85 -8.79
C VAL A 111 -6.80 -4.29 -8.51
N TRP A 112 -8.03 -4.63 -8.85
CA TRP A 112 -8.59 -5.97 -8.71
C TRP A 112 -8.76 -6.57 -10.11
N HIS A 113 -7.68 -7.19 -10.61
CA HIS A 113 -7.63 -7.72 -11.99
C HIS A 113 -8.69 -8.78 -12.25
N GLU A 114 -9.00 -9.62 -11.26
CA GLU A 114 -9.99 -10.68 -11.34
C GLU A 114 -11.42 -10.13 -11.53
N LEU A 115 -11.67 -8.92 -11.06
CA LEU A 115 -12.94 -8.21 -11.18
C LEU A 115 -12.92 -7.13 -12.27
N GLU A 116 -11.80 -6.95 -12.96
CA GLU A 116 -11.60 -5.90 -13.98
C GLU A 116 -11.92 -4.50 -13.43
N ARG A 117 -11.55 -4.25 -12.16
CA ARG A 117 -11.80 -2.98 -11.46
C ARG A 117 -10.53 -2.28 -11.04
N GLN A 118 -10.55 -0.96 -11.21
CA GLN A 118 -9.52 -0.07 -10.70
C GLN A 118 -10.18 1.12 -10.01
N ILE A 119 -9.60 1.52 -8.87
CA ILE A 119 -10.00 2.71 -8.13
C ILE A 119 -8.78 3.59 -7.95
N HIS A 120 -8.94 4.88 -8.19
CA HIS A 120 -7.93 5.88 -7.96
C HIS A 120 -8.46 6.94 -6.99
N ILE A 121 -7.65 7.31 -6.00
CA ILE A 121 -8.00 8.26 -4.95
C ILE A 121 -6.84 9.22 -4.77
N GLU A 122 -7.12 10.49 -4.74
CA GLU A 122 -6.18 11.55 -4.38
C GLU A 122 -6.62 12.22 -3.09
N GLY A 123 -5.67 12.63 -2.27
CA GLY A 123 -5.98 13.24 -1.00
C GLY A 123 -4.78 13.75 -0.23
N ILE A 124 -5.02 14.09 1.01
CA ILE A 124 -4.01 14.58 1.95
C ILE A 124 -3.85 13.58 3.07
N ALA A 125 -2.63 13.11 3.28
CA ALA A 125 -2.30 12.20 4.37
C ALA A 125 -2.09 12.96 5.68
N ALA A 126 -2.68 12.46 6.76
CA ALA A 126 -2.44 12.94 8.11
C ALA A 126 -2.07 11.77 9.03
N LYS A 127 -1.34 12.04 10.10
CA LYS A 127 -1.06 11.03 11.11
C LYS A 127 -2.33 10.74 11.92
N VAL A 128 -2.60 9.46 12.16
CA VAL A 128 -3.61 9.04 13.15
C VAL A 128 -3.16 9.41 14.57
N SER A 129 -4.07 9.37 15.52
CA SER A 129 -3.72 9.63 16.92
C SER A 129 -2.71 8.61 17.45
N PRO A 130 -1.85 8.98 18.42
CA PRO A 130 -0.94 8.03 19.07
C PRO A 130 -1.69 6.81 19.65
N GLN A 131 -2.85 7.03 20.24
CA GLN A 131 -3.70 5.99 20.82
C GLN A 131 -4.12 4.97 19.77
N GLU A 132 -4.65 5.42 18.64
CA GLU A 132 -5.06 4.57 17.53
C GLU A 132 -3.87 3.79 16.94
N SER A 133 -2.73 4.45 16.79
CA SER A 133 -1.48 3.82 16.34
C SER A 133 -1.03 2.71 17.29
N ASP A 134 -1.07 2.96 18.61
CA ASP A 134 -0.68 2.00 19.64
C ASP A 134 -1.65 0.81 19.73
N GLU A 135 -2.95 1.06 19.59
CA GLU A 135 -3.97 0.00 19.54
C GLU A 135 -3.77 -0.92 18.36
N TYR A 136 -3.55 -0.35 17.17
CA TYR A 136 -3.24 -1.16 16.01
C TYR A 136 -1.94 -1.95 16.20
N PHE A 137 -0.87 -1.32 16.70
CA PHE A 137 0.41 -1.98 16.92
C PHE A 137 0.26 -3.18 17.87
N ARG A 138 -0.53 -3.07 18.92
CA ARG A 138 -0.82 -4.16 19.87
C ARG A 138 -1.56 -5.34 19.22
N LYS A 139 -2.47 -5.08 18.27
CA LYS A 139 -3.21 -6.12 17.52
C LYS A 139 -2.34 -6.91 16.54
N ARG A 140 -1.15 -6.40 16.18
CA ARG A 140 -0.27 -7.09 15.22
C ARG A 140 0.29 -8.38 15.81
N PRO A 141 0.49 -9.43 14.97
CA PRO A 141 1.18 -10.64 15.39
C PRO A 141 2.52 -10.33 16.04
N TYR A 142 2.89 -11.08 17.07
CA TYR A 142 4.10 -10.85 17.86
C TYR A 142 5.36 -10.68 17.00
N LYS A 143 5.60 -11.62 16.07
CA LYS A 143 6.75 -11.56 15.15
C LYS A 143 6.76 -10.31 14.28
N SER A 144 5.59 -9.84 13.85
CA SER A 144 5.46 -8.61 13.07
C SER A 144 5.76 -7.35 13.91
N ARG A 145 5.44 -7.37 15.21
CA ARG A 145 5.80 -6.28 16.13
C ARG A 145 7.32 -6.21 16.34
N ILE A 146 7.97 -7.37 16.55
CA ILE A 146 9.43 -7.45 16.66
C ILE A 146 10.09 -6.95 15.37
N GLY A 147 9.68 -7.48 14.20
CA GLY A 147 10.21 -7.05 12.91
C GLY A 147 10.11 -5.54 12.69
N ALA A 148 9.00 -4.92 13.07
CA ALA A 148 8.81 -3.49 12.93
C ALA A 148 9.73 -2.64 13.83
N ARG A 149 10.18 -3.18 14.97
CA ARG A 149 11.10 -2.51 15.90
C ARG A 149 12.55 -2.54 15.44
N ILE A 150 12.97 -3.67 14.88
CA ILE A 150 14.37 -3.89 14.51
C ILE A 150 14.71 -3.48 13.08
N SER A 151 13.70 -3.36 12.20
CA SER A 151 13.92 -3.03 10.80
C SER A 151 13.87 -1.53 10.58
N PRO A 152 14.98 -0.87 10.23
CA PRO A 152 14.99 0.52 9.76
C PRO A 152 14.43 0.55 8.35
N GLN A 153 13.09 0.58 8.21
CA GLN A 153 12.41 0.47 6.93
C GLN A 153 12.93 1.49 5.92
N SER A 154 13.31 1.03 4.73
CA SER A 154 13.89 1.81 3.63
C SER A 154 15.31 2.32 3.84
N GLU A 155 16.02 1.82 4.83
CA GLU A 155 17.44 2.10 5.03
C GLU A 155 18.27 0.85 4.68
N PRO A 156 19.52 1.01 4.20
CA PRO A 156 20.43 -0.11 4.02
C PRO A 156 20.69 -0.82 5.35
N ILE A 157 20.81 -2.15 5.30
CA ILE A 157 21.24 -2.97 6.44
C ILE A 157 22.64 -3.50 6.17
N GLU A 158 23.49 -3.56 7.19
CA GLU A 158 24.87 -4.04 7.04
C GLU A 158 24.91 -5.48 6.56
N SER A 159 24.08 -6.37 7.12
CA SER A 159 23.98 -7.76 6.69
C SER A 159 22.67 -8.40 7.15
N ARG A 160 22.28 -9.48 6.44
CA ARG A 160 21.18 -10.35 6.87
C ARG A 160 21.45 -11.00 8.24
N ILE A 161 22.71 -11.31 8.53
CA ILE A 161 23.11 -11.94 9.81
C ILE A 161 22.84 -10.97 10.96
N GLN A 162 23.18 -9.69 10.79
CA GLN A 162 22.90 -8.67 11.80
C GLN A 162 21.40 -8.57 12.07
N LEU A 163 20.58 -8.51 11.04
CA LEU A 163 19.12 -8.46 11.19
C LEU A 163 18.57 -9.68 11.97
N ILE A 164 19.10 -10.87 11.69
CA ILE A 164 18.70 -12.10 12.40
C ILE A 164 19.12 -12.03 13.88
N ARG A 165 20.33 -11.57 14.19
CA ARG A 165 20.80 -11.37 15.57
C ARG A 165 19.91 -10.40 16.33
N ASP A 166 19.59 -9.27 15.72
CA ASP A 166 18.71 -8.26 16.32
C ASP A 166 17.30 -8.81 16.55
N PHE A 167 16.80 -9.62 15.62
CA PHE A 167 15.50 -10.29 15.78
C PHE A 167 15.50 -11.26 16.97
N VAL A 168 16.52 -12.09 17.11
CA VAL A 168 16.66 -13.03 18.23
C VAL A 168 16.79 -12.26 19.54
N LYS A 169 17.66 -11.26 19.61
CA LYS A 169 17.88 -10.41 20.78
C LYS A 169 16.60 -9.72 21.24
N GLU A 170 15.86 -9.11 20.33
CA GLU A 170 14.62 -8.44 20.67
C GLU A 170 13.51 -9.44 21.06
N THR A 171 13.45 -10.60 20.40
CA THR A 171 12.51 -11.67 20.75
C THR A 171 12.74 -12.15 22.18
N THR A 172 13.99 -12.44 22.57
CA THR A 172 14.34 -12.86 23.94
C THR A 172 14.03 -11.78 24.97
N ARG A 173 14.29 -10.51 24.67
CA ARG A 173 13.99 -9.38 25.57
C ARG A 173 12.51 -9.27 25.93
N TRP A 174 11.63 -9.71 25.03
CA TRP A 174 10.18 -9.58 25.20
C TRP A 174 9.48 -10.91 25.56
N ILE A 175 10.21 -12.03 25.75
CA ILE A 175 9.65 -13.25 26.31
C ILE A 175 9.16 -12.93 27.74
N GLY A 176 7.88 -13.19 27.98
CA GLY A 176 7.24 -12.95 29.28
C GLY A 176 6.72 -11.53 29.53
N LYS A 177 6.94 -10.56 28.63
CA LYS A 177 6.39 -9.20 28.70
C LYS A 177 5.19 -9.05 27.73
N ARG A 178 4.13 -9.81 27.98
CA ARG A 178 2.85 -9.73 27.25
C ARG A 178 1.90 -8.75 27.90
#